data_e50dcd1877b9fe0b78d556faeedf29de
#
_entry.id   e50dcd1877b9fe0b78d556faeedf29de
#
_cell.length_a   1.000
_cell.length_b   1.000
_cell.length_c   1.000
_cell.angle_alpha   90.00
_cell.angle_beta   90.00
_cell.angle_gamma   90.00
#
_symmetry.space_group_name_H-M   'P 1'
#
loop_
_entity.id
_entity.type
_entity.pdbx_description
1 polymer ?
#
loop_
_entity_poly.entity_id
_entity_poly.type
_entity_poly.pdbx_seq_one_letter_code
_entity_poly.pdbx_strand_id
1 'polypeptide(L)'
;MQGIGGMTDSLPFDFDPDLYLRLNPDVAQAGVDPVTHYQCFGRQEGRLYLANASTRSGIAMLASEAVSALEIGPFCNPVLIGENVSYFDVLTRADLIKRANEIGYDIKHAPHIDFVSPNGDLSIVDRKFDAVLSSHCIEHQPDFIRHLNDVANLLNEGGAYFLIIPDKRYCFDAGIEVSSIAEVVAAHIEGRKVHSLTSAIEHFALTTHNDPPRHWEGNSFDDTYENAVLSRIKLAVQAWEGGKGGYIDVHAWQFTPTTFREMITRLCKLNYIGLVAEEVHETALGSNEFTAILRKPKQHSVITA
;
A
#
# COMPACT_ATOMS: atom_id res chain seq x y z
N MET A 1 38.98 -0.96 -35.73
CA MET A 1 38.82 0.05 -34.69
C MET A 1 37.48 0.76 -34.95
N GLN A 2 36.40 0.26 -34.33
CA GLN A 2 35.11 0.97 -34.36
C GLN A 2 35.00 1.67 -33.01
N GLY A 3 34.84 3.00 -33.07
CA GLY A 3 34.74 3.84 -31.91
C GLY A 3 33.55 3.51 -31.05
N ILE A 4 33.79 3.24 -29.79
CA ILE A 4 32.79 3.21 -28.76
C ILE A 4 32.35 4.67 -28.55
N GLY A 5 31.15 4.99 -29.04
CA GLY A 5 30.51 6.28 -28.83
C GLY A 5 30.36 6.53 -27.33
N GLY A 6 31.06 7.54 -26.82
CA GLY A 6 30.97 7.97 -25.44
C GLY A 6 29.57 8.41 -25.11
N MET A 7 28.87 7.62 -24.31
CA MET A 7 27.74 8.12 -23.53
C MET A 7 28.29 9.20 -22.60
N THR A 8 27.72 10.39 -22.67
CA THR A 8 28.09 11.53 -21.84
C THR A 8 27.91 11.14 -20.36
N ASP A 9 29.04 11.04 -19.64
CA ASP A 9 29.14 10.75 -18.20
C ASP A 9 28.60 11.89 -17.31
N SER A 10 27.77 12.77 -17.85
CA SER A 10 27.23 13.89 -17.10
C SER A 10 26.05 13.47 -16.22
N LEU A 11 26.09 13.86 -14.95
CA LEU A 11 24.94 13.80 -14.05
C LEU A 11 23.76 14.59 -14.64
N PRO A 12 22.51 14.22 -14.32
CA PRO A 12 21.37 15.09 -14.52
C PRO A 12 21.60 16.45 -13.87
N PHE A 13 21.08 17.51 -14.47
CA PHE A 13 21.27 18.90 -13.98
C PHE A 13 20.73 19.09 -12.56
N ASP A 14 19.68 18.34 -12.22
CA ASP A 14 18.94 18.37 -10.94
C ASP A 14 19.31 17.19 -10.03
N PHE A 15 20.44 16.52 -10.24
CA PHE A 15 20.91 15.43 -9.39
C PHE A 15 21.37 15.96 -8.04
N ASP A 16 20.66 15.57 -6.99
CA ASP A 16 21.00 15.83 -5.59
C ASP A 16 21.54 14.53 -4.95
N PRO A 17 22.82 14.48 -4.52
CA PRO A 17 23.42 13.30 -3.90
C PRO A 17 22.71 12.83 -2.64
N ASP A 18 22.26 13.77 -1.79
CA ASP A 18 21.58 13.44 -0.54
C ASP A 18 20.16 12.90 -0.82
N LEU A 19 19.47 13.48 -1.78
CA LEU A 19 18.19 12.98 -2.26
C LEU A 19 18.34 11.57 -2.87
N TYR A 20 19.38 11.38 -3.69
CA TYR A 20 19.65 10.07 -4.29
C TYR A 20 19.84 8.97 -3.24
N LEU A 21 20.59 9.24 -2.15
CA LEU A 21 20.76 8.29 -1.06
C LEU A 21 19.46 8.03 -0.28
N ARG A 22 18.63 9.04 -0.10
CA ARG A 22 17.30 8.85 0.53
C ARG A 22 16.37 8.00 -0.32
N LEU A 23 16.39 8.17 -1.64
CA LEU A 23 15.59 7.38 -2.59
C LEU A 23 16.13 5.95 -2.78
N ASN A 24 17.43 5.71 -2.47
CA ASN A 24 18.08 4.42 -2.63
C ASN A 24 18.79 4.02 -1.31
N PRO A 25 18.02 3.57 -0.29
CA PRO A 25 18.56 3.26 1.04
C PRO A 25 19.61 2.14 1.06
N ASP A 26 19.55 1.21 0.13
CA ASP A 26 20.54 0.15 -0.07
C ASP A 26 21.93 0.72 -0.45
N VAL A 27 21.95 1.74 -1.29
CA VAL A 27 23.19 2.46 -1.65
C VAL A 27 23.73 3.23 -0.45
N ALA A 28 22.84 3.89 0.31
CA ALA A 28 23.21 4.59 1.54
C ALA A 28 23.79 3.63 2.58
N GLN A 29 23.16 2.47 2.79
CA GLN A 29 23.61 1.44 3.73
C GLN A 29 24.95 0.81 3.33
N ALA A 30 25.20 0.68 2.03
CA ALA A 30 26.48 0.19 1.49
C ALA A 30 27.61 1.21 1.61
N GLY A 31 27.32 2.47 1.97
CA GLY A 31 28.32 3.54 2.10
C GLY A 31 28.99 3.92 0.78
N VAL A 32 28.33 3.68 -0.36
CA VAL A 32 28.83 3.99 -1.68
C VAL A 32 28.57 5.47 -1.99
N ASP A 33 29.55 6.13 -2.60
CA ASP A 33 29.41 7.52 -3.07
C ASP A 33 28.25 7.62 -4.09
N PRO A 34 27.25 8.48 -3.85
CA PRO A 34 26.01 8.53 -4.65
C PRO A 34 26.25 8.93 -6.11
N VAL A 35 27.20 9.82 -6.36
CA VAL A 35 27.57 10.28 -7.72
C VAL A 35 28.19 9.12 -8.50
N THR A 36 29.18 8.48 -7.90
CA THR A 36 29.86 7.32 -8.49
C THR A 36 28.88 6.18 -8.74
N HIS A 37 28.02 5.88 -7.75
CA HIS A 37 27.02 4.82 -7.91
C HIS A 37 26.08 5.13 -9.07
N TYR A 38 25.50 6.33 -9.13
CA TYR A 38 24.56 6.70 -10.18
C TYR A 38 25.20 6.63 -11.58
N GLN A 39 26.42 7.14 -11.74
CA GLN A 39 27.12 7.12 -13.03
C GLN A 39 27.50 5.71 -13.49
N CYS A 40 27.99 4.86 -12.57
CA CYS A 40 28.48 3.52 -12.91
C CYS A 40 27.36 2.48 -13.02
N PHE A 41 26.32 2.59 -12.21
CA PHE A 41 25.29 1.56 -12.04
C PHE A 41 23.87 2.13 -12.08
N GLY A 42 23.58 3.12 -11.24
CA GLY A 42 22.22 3.57 -10.93
C GLY A 42 21.43 4.02 -12.15
N ARG A 43 22.08 4.66 -13.13
CA ARG A 43 21.43 5.04 -14.39
C ARG A 43 21.00 3.83 -15.20
N GLN A 44 21.83 2.80 -15.30
CA GLN A 44 21.51 1.57 -16.04
C GLN A 44 20.48 0.72 -15.32
N GLU A 45 20.48 0.76 -13.99
CA GLU A 45 19.51 0.11 -13.12
C GLU A 45 18.17 0.86 -13.07
N GLY A 46 18.07 2.06 -13.65
CA GLY A 46 16.87 2.89 -13.58
C GLY A 46 16.60 3.45 -12.20
N ARG A 47 17.65 3.62 -11.37
CA ARG A 47 17.49 4.18 -10.01
C ARG A 47 16.94 5.60 -10.05
N LEU A 48 16.01 5.88 -9.16
CA LEU A 48 15.47 7.22 -9.01
C LEU A 48 16.52 8.17 -8.44
N TYR A 49 16.59 9.36 -9.01
CA TYR A 49 17.38 10.49 -8.50
C TYR A 49 16.52 11.71 -8.17
N LEU A 50 15.23 11.67 -8.53
CA LEU A 50 14.20 12.63 -8.12
C LEU A 50 13.08 11.92 -7.40
N ALA A 51 12.48 12.56 -6.40
CA ALA A 51 11.30 12.04 -5.74
C ALA A 51 10.13 11.99 -6.74
N ASN A 52 9.54 10.83 -6.88
CA ASN A 52 8.28 10.65 -7.60
C ASN A 52 7.44 9.58 -6.88
N ALA A 53 6.16 9.59 -7.11
CA ALA A 53 5.23 8.72 -6.42
C ALA A 53 5.26 7.26 -6.91
N SER A 54 6.07 6.90 -7.91
CA SER A 54 6.02 5.56 -8.53
C SER A 54 6.70 4.45 -7.73
N THR A 55 7.39 4.79 -6.63
CA THR A 55 8.07 3.81 -5.77
C THR A 55 7.73 4.05 -4.30
N ARG A 56 7.94 3.00 -3.48
CA ARG A 56 7.77 3.08 -2.02
C ARG A 56 8.56 4.24 -1.40
N SER A 57 9.83 4.38 -1.74
CA SER A 57 10.68 5.45 -1.19
C SER A 57 10.24 6.83 -1.68
N GLY A 58 9.87 6.95 -2.95
CA GLY A 58 9.41 8.22 -3.52
C GLY A 58 8.07 8.69 -2.95
N ILE A 59 7.08 7.79 -2.87
CA ILE A 59 5.76 8.14 -2.28
C ILE A 59 5.87 8.43 -0.79
N ALA A 60 6.73 7.70 -0.04
CA ALA A 60 7.01 7.96 1.37
C ALA A 60 7.63 9.36 1.56
N MET A 61 8.57 9.73 0.71
CA MET A 61 9.19 11.06 0.75
C MET A 61 8.17 12.16 0.51
N LEU A 62 7.34 12.03 -0.54
CA LEU A 62 6.28 13.02 -0.83
C LEU A 62 5.29 13.15 0.33
N ALA A 63 4.90 12.05 0.95
CA ALA A 63 4.02 12.09 2.12
C ALA A 63 4.69 12.73 3.34
N SER A 64 6.01 12.54 3.53
CA SER A 64 6.78 13.09 4.65
C SER A 64 6.99 14.62 4.57
N GLU A 65 6.85 15.21 3.38
CA GLU A 65 6.93 16.67 3.19
C GLU A 65 5.69 17.42 3.72
N ALA A 66 4.62 16.71 4.06
CA ALA A 66 3.42 17.30 4.62
C ALA A 66 3.68 17.91 6.00
N VAL A 67 2.97 19.00 6.34
CA VAL A 67 3.09 19.65 7.66
C VAL A 67 2.62 18.71 8.77
N SER A 68 1.62 17.89 8.48
CA SER A 68 1.10 16.86 9.39
C SER A 68 0.76 15.58 8.63
N ALA A 69 1.19 14.43 9.13
CA ALA A 69 0.97 13.13 8.52
C ALA A 69 0.44 12.09 9.51
N LEU A 70 -0.41 11.18 9.02
CA LEU A 70 -0.87 10.00 9.73
C LEU A 70 -0.48 8.75 8.92
N GLU A 71 0.18 7.79 9.54
CA GLU A 71 0.32 6.46 8.95
C GLU A 71 -0.65 5.49 9.61
N ILE A 72 -1.43 4.78 8.78
CA ILE A 72 -2.39 3.77 9.20
C ILE A 72 -1.77 2.39 8.99
N GLY A 73 -1.69 1.60 10.07
CA GLY A 73 -1.16 0.24 10.04
C GLY A 73 0.36 0.17 9.85
N PRO A 74 1.18 0.93 10.63
CA PRO A 74 2.64 0.92 10.47
C PRO A 74 3.29 -0.42 10.82
N PHE A 75 2.58 -1.28 11.53
CA PHE A 75 3.10 -2.51 12.15
C PHE A 75 4.39 -2.22 12.95
N CYS A 76 5.47 -2.99 12.71
CA CYS A 76 6.78 -2.77 13.36
C CYS A 76 7.81 -2.11 12.42
N ASN A 77 7.39 -1.65 11.25
CA ASN A 77 8.27 -1.05 10.24
C ASN A 77 7.55 0.11 9.51
N PRO A 78 7.38 1.26 10.19
CA PRO A 78 6.68 2.41 9.61
C PRO A 78 7.35 2.90 8.32
N VAL A 79 6.54 3.34 7.37
CA VAL A 79 6.99 3.96 6.12
C VAL A 79 7.38 5.43 6.36
N LEU A 80 6.61 6.11 7.22
CA LEU A 80 6.87 7.51 7.58
C LEU A 80 7.61 7.59 8.92
N ILE A 81 8.59 8.48 9.00
CA ILE A 81 9.34 8.77 10.23
C ILE A 81 9.51 10.28 10.35
N GLY A 82 9.13 10.86 11.48
CA GLY A 82 9.27 12.30 11.74
C GLY A 82 8.45 12.77 12.92
N GLU A 83 8.76 13.97 13.43
CA GLU A 83 8.00 14.61 14.52
C GLU A 83 6.60 15.04 14.10
N ASN A 84 6.37 15.21 12.79
CA ASN A 84 5.09 15.56 12.18
C ASN A 84 4.21 14.33 11.88
N VAL A 85 4.68 13.12 12.20
CA VAL A 85 3.99 11.85 11.92
C VAL A 85 3.29 11.34 13.16
N SER A 86 2.04 10.90 13.00
CA SER A 86 1.28 10.13 13.99
C SER A 86 0.95 8.75 13.43
N TYR A 87 0.69 7.81 14.33
CA TYR A 87 0.42 6.42 13.96
C TYR A 87 -0.92 5.94 14.50
N PHE A 88 -1.69 5.30 13.63
CA PHE A 88 -2.92 4.60 13.98
C PHE A 88 -2.75 3.11 13.72
N ASP A 89 -3.17 2.26 14.67
CA ASP A 89 -3.20 0.82 14.49
C ASP A 89 -4.36 0.18 15.28
N VAL A 90 -4.73 -1.05 14.93
CA VAL A 90 -5.69 -1.86 15.68
C VAL A 90 -5.07 -2.48 16.94
N LEU A 91 -3.75 -2.55 17.00
CA LEU A 91 -2.97 -3.10 18.11
C LEU A 91 -2.16 -2.02 18.81
N THR A 92 -1.94 -2.22 20.12
CA THR A 92 -0.95 -1.42 20.85
C THR A 92 0.47 -1.78 20.39
N ARG A 93 1.45 -0.89 20.63
CA ARG A 93 2.86 -1.21 20.36
C ARG A 93 3.31 -2.53 20.99
N ALA A 94 2.86 -2.84 22.20
CA ALA A 94 3.21 -4.08 22.88
C ALA A 94 2.63 -5.32 22.16
N ASP A 95 1.39 -5.23 21.69
CA ASP A 95 0.72 -6.31 20.94
C ASP A 95 1.34 -6.48 19.55
N LEU A 96 1.73 -5.38 18.89
CA LEU A 96 2.47 -5.42 17.62
C LEU A 96 3.80 -6.15 17.77
N ILE A 97 4.60 -5.83 18.79
CA ILE A 97 5.86 -6.51 19.08
C ILE A 97 5.63 -7.99 19.38
N LYS A 98 4.59 -8.32 20.15
CA LYS A 98 4.23 -9.71 20.44
C LYS A 98 3.91 -10.47 19.14
N ARG A 99 3.04 -9.92 18.28
CA ARG A 99 2.67 -10.53 17.00
C ARG A 99 3.87 -10.66 16.06
N ALA A 100 4.72 -9.63 15.98
CA ALA A 100 5.93 -9.65 15.18
C ALA A 100 6.88 -10.79 15.58
N ASN A 101 7.09 -10.99 16.89
CA ASN A 101 7.89 -12.10 17.40
C ASN A 101 7.29 -13.48 17.06
N GLU A 102 5.95 -13.62 17.10
CA GLU A 102 5.25 -14.85 16.75
C GLU A 102 5.45 -15.26 15.28
N ILE A 103 5.59 -14.28 14.38
CA ILE A 103 5.77 -14.51 12.93
C ILE A 103 7.22 -14.32 12.46
N GLY A 104 8.16 -14.05 13.39
CA GLY A 104 9.59 -13.88 13.07
C GLY A 104 9.92 -12.56 12.36
N TYR A 105 9.13 -11.50 12.60
CA TYR A 105 9.32 -10.17 12.00
C TYR A 105 10.23 -9.29 12.85
N ASP A 106 10.99 -8.37 12.23
CA ASP A 106 11.87 -7.42 12.94
C ASP A 106 11.05 -6.40 13.74
N ILE A 107 11.42 -6.19 15.01
CA ILE A 107 10.76 -5.27 15.94
C ILE A 107 11.54 -3.97 16.18
N LYS A 108 12.70 -3.82 15.55
CA LYS A 108 13.65 -2.73 15.82
C LYS A 108 13.03 -1.34 15.65
N HIS A 109 12.12 -1.20 14.70
CA HIS A 109 11.50 0.08 14.34
C HIS A 109 10.04 0.21 14.78
N ALA A 110 9.55 -0.68 15.67
CA ALA A 110 8.18 -0.62 16.17
C ALA A 110 7.86 0.76 16.78
N PRO A 111 6.94 1.54 16.18
CA PRO A 111 6.65 2.90 16.62
C PRO A 111 5.79 2.93 17.88
N HIS A 112 5.71 4.09 18.54
CA HIS A 112 4.61 4.38 19.44
C HIS A 112 3.33 4.54 18.61
N ILE A 113 2.21 3.96 19.05
CA ILE A 113 0.93 4.12 18.38
C ILE A 113 0.13 5.20 19.10
N ASP A 114 -0.17 6.30 18.42
CA ASP A 114 -0.88 7.45 19.01
C ASP A 114 -2.36 7.16 19.16
N PHE A 115 -2.95 6.46 18.19
CA PHE A 115 -4.36 6.12 18.16
C PHE A 115 -4.54 4.61 17.99
N VAL A 116 -5.12 3.96 19.00
CA VAL A 116 -5.36 2.51 19.00
C VAL A 116 -6.85 2.24 18.96
N SER A 117 -7.32 1.56 17.91
CA SER A 117 -8.72 1.11 17.81
C SER A 117 -8.81 -0.35 17.41
N PRO A 118 -9.13 -1.28 18.32
CA PRO A 118 -9.22 -2.71 18.01
C PRO A 118 -10.21 -3.07 16.90
N ASN A 119 -11.13 -2.17 16.60
CA ASN A 119 -12.14 -2.35 15.53
C ASN A 119 -11.79 -1.60 14.24
N GLY A 120 -10.61 -0.98 14.15
CA GLY A 120 -10.22 -0.17 13.00
C GLY A 120 -11.05 1.12 12.82
N ASP A 121 -11.67 1.63 13.89
CA ASP A 121 -12.51 2.83 13.85
C ASP A 121 -11.63 4.08 13.83
N LEU A 122 -11.53 4.73 12.67
CA LEU A 122 -10.74 5.94 12.47
C LEU A 122 -11.39 7.18 13.11
N SER A 123 -12.65 7.12 13.55
CA SER A 123 -13.33 8.26 14.18
C SER A 123 -12.77 8.64 15.55
N ILE A 124 -11.95 7.78 16.16
CA ILE A 124 -11.22 8.10 17.41
C ILE A 124 -10.10 9.13 17.22
N VAL A 125 -9.68 9.35 15.97
CA VAL A 125 -8.65 10.32 15.64
C VAL A 125 -9.25 11.72 15.67
N ASP A 126 -8.81 12.54 16.62
CA ASP A 126 -9.42 13.82 17.01
C ASP A 126 -8.92 15.04 16.21
N ARG A 127 -8.06 14.81 15.22
CA ARG A 127 -7.46 15.88 14.39
C ARG A 127 -7.40 15.50 12.92
N LYS A 128 -7.08 16.49 12.08
CA LYS A 128 -6.90 16.32 10.63
C LYS A 128 -5.45 16.42 10.24
N PHE A 129 -5.14 15.89 9.06
CA PHE A 129 -3.80 15.80 8.51
C PHE A 129 -3.76 16.29 7.07
N ASP A 130 -2.58 16.73 6.63
CA ASP A 130 -2.35 17.11 5.24
C ASP A 130 -2.01 15.89 4.38
N ALA A 131 -1.44 14.86 5.01
CA ALA A 131 -1.18 13.56 4.41
C ALA A 131 -1.69 12.43 5.31
N VAL A 132 -2.30 11.42 4.71
CA VAL A 132 -2.51 10.10 5.29
C VAL A 132 -1.76 9.10 4.42
N LEU A 133 -1.05 8.14 5.02
CA LEU A 133 -0.39 7.05 4.29
C LEU A 133 -0.84 5.71 4.86
N SER A 134 -1.01 4.72 3.99
CA SER A 134 -1.06 3.31 4.39
C SER A 134 -0.33 2.43 3.39
N SER A 135 0.28 1.38 3.92
CA SER A 135 1.02 0.40 3.14
C SER A 135 0.49 -0.99 3.46
N HIS A 136 0.03 -1.71 2.43
CA HIS A 136 -0.56 -3.05 2.59
C HIS A 136 -1.63 -3.07 3.70
N CYS A 137 -2.62 -2.18 3.58
CA CYS A 137 -3.67 -1.99 4.58
C CYS A 137 -5.07 -1.89 3.97
N ILE A 138 -5.21 -1.21 2.82
CA ILE A 138 -6.52 -0.96 2.20
C ILE A 138 -7.18 -2.24 1.69
N GLU A 139 -6.40 -3.23 1.27
CA GLU A 139 -6.85 -4.54 0.84
C GLU A 139 -7.46 -5.38 1.97
N HIS A 140 -7.12 -5.05 3.23
CA HIS A 140 -7.66 -5.70 4.42
C HIS A 140 -8.94 -5.06 4.97
N GLN A 141 -9.47 -4.00 4.34
CA GLN A 141 -10.63 -3.32 4.88
C GLN A 141 -11.93 -4.06 4.53
N PRO A 142 -12.76 -4.49 5.51
CA PRO A 142 -14.01 -5.19 5.22
C PRO A 142 -14.99 -4.36 4.39
N ASP A 143 -15.01 -3.03 4.57
CA ASP A 143 -15.79 -2.05 3.83
C ASP A 143 -14.84 -0.98 3.25
N PHE A 144 -14.47 -1.18 1.98
CA PHE A 144 -13.55 -0.32 1.25
C PHE A 144 -14.04 1.13 1.14
N ILE A 145 -15.34 1.33 0.87
CA ILE A 145 -15.95 2.66 0.72
C ILE A 145 -15.94 3.40 2.06
N ARG A 146 -16.32 2.73 3.14
CA ARG A 146 -16.29 3.32 4.48
C ARG A 146 -14.87 3.76 4.83
N HIS A 147 -13.87 2.91 4.63
CA HIS A 147 -12.48 3.25 4.91
C HIS A 147 -12.04 4.50 4.14
N LEU A 148 -12.33 4.61 2.84
CA LEU A 148 -12.00 5.79 2.04
C LEU A 148 -12.70 7.06 2.54
N ASN A 149 -13.95 6.96 2.99
CA ASN A 149 -14.68 8.09 3.56
C ASN A 149 -14.14 8.49 4.93
N ASP A 150 -13.78 7.53 5.77
CA ASP A 150 -13.16 7.79 7.07
C ASP A 150 -11.81 8.50 6.89
N VAL A 151 -10.96 8.04 5.96
CA VAL A 151 -9.71 8.73 5.61
C VAL A 151 -9.99 10.14 5.05
N ALA A 152 -10.98 10.31 4.17
CA ALA A 152 -11.37 11.63 3.66
C ALA A 152 -11.77 12.60 4.77
N ASN A 153 -12.40 12.10 5.84
CA ASN A 153 -12.75 12.89 7.01
C ASN A 153 -11.53 13.31 7.83
N LEU A 154 -10.46 12.52 7.84
CA LEU A 154 -9.20 12.86 8.51
C LEU A 154 -8.32 13.81 7.71
N LEU A 155 -8.57 13.99 6.41
CA LEU A 155 -7.79 14.90 5.58
C LEU A 155 -8.28 16.36 5.68
N ASN A 156 -7.32 17.28 5.71
CA ASN A 156 -7.55 18.68 5.42
C ASN A 156 -8.03 18.88 3.97
N GLU A 157 -8.63 20.04 3.67
CA GLU A 157 -8.99 20.40 2.28
C GLU A 157 -7.72 20.48 1.41
N GLY A 158 -7.70 19.73 0.32
CA GLY A 158 -6.52 19.59 -0.55
C GLY A 158 -5.49 18.60 -0.03
N GLY A 159 -5.71 17.95 1.11
CA GLY A 159 -4.87 16.88 1.63
C GLY A 159 -4.93 15.61 0.78
N ALA A 160 -3.97 14.72 0.96
CA ALA A 160 -3.81 13.53 0.12
C ALA A 160 -3.70 12.23 0.93
N TYR A 161 -4.26 11.17 0.39
CA TYR A 161 -4.06 9.80 0.84
C TYR A 161 -3.06 9.09 -0.06
N PHE A 162 -1.90 8.77 0.49
CA PHE A 162 -0.79 8.07 -0.14
C PHE A 162 -0.93 6.58 0.13
N LEU A 163 -0.89 5.79 -0.92
CA LEU A 163 -1.18 4.36 -0.87
C LEU A 163 -0.06 3.55 -1.48
N ILE A 164 0.33 2.48 -0.78
CA ILE A 164 1.19 1.41 -1.29
C ILE A 164 0.34 0.14 -1.21
N ILE A 165 0.00 -0.43 -2.36
CA ILE A 165 -1.02 -1.47 -2.52
C ILE A 165 -0.41 -2.69 -3.19
N PRO A 166 -0.67 -3.92 -2.71
CA PRO A 166 -0.21 -5.11 -3.41
C PRO A 166 -0.83 -5.20 -4.80
N ASP A 167 0.00 -5.46 -5.81
CA ASP A 167 -0.48 -5.82 -7.13
C ASP A 167 -0.76 -7.31 -7.17
N LYS A 168 -2.03 -7.66 -7.31
CA LYS A 168 -2.44 -9.06 -7.33
C LYS A 168 -1.71 -9.93 -8.34
N ARG A 169 -1.17 -9.33 -9.41
CA ARG A 169 -0.43 -10.06 -10.45
C ARG A 169 0.91 -10.60 -9.96
N TYR A 170 1.53 -9.94 -8.96
CA TYR A 170 2.91 -10.16 -8.56
C TYR A 170 3.08 -10.51 -7.08
N CYS A 171 1.99 -10.82 -6.39
CA CYS A 171 1.96 -11.29 -5.00
C CYS A 171 1.16 -12.60 -4.90
N PHE A 172 0.99 -13.11 -3.70
CA PHE A 172 0.26 -14.34 -3.46
C PHE A 172 -1.21 -14.33 -3.92
N ASP A 173 -1.78 -13.15 -4.21
CA ASP A 173 -3.15 -13.01 -4.75
C ASP A 173 -3.26 -13.34 -6.25
N ALA A 174 -2.18 -13.76 -6.91
CA ALA A 174 -2.16 -13.97 -8.36
C ALA A 174 -3.26 -14.93 -8.86
N GLY A 175 -3.64 -15.91 -8.04
CA GLY A 175 -4.71 -16.87 -8.33
C GLY A 175 -6.14 -16.38 -8.08
N ILE A 176 -6.33 -15.18 -7.51
CA ILE A 176 -7.64 -14.63 -7.14
C ILE A 176 -8.09 -13.62 -8.21
N GLU A 177 -9.37 -13.56 -8.54
CA GLU A 177 -9.89 -12.57 -9.50
C GLU A 177 -9.77 -11.13 -8.97
N VAL A 178 -9.77 -10.15 -9.87
CA VAL A 178 -9.82 -8.73 -9.48
C VAL A 178 -11.16 -8.39 -8.85
N SER A 179 -11.16 -7.57 -7.81
CA SER A 179 -12.37 -7.14 -7.13
C SER A 179 -13.28 -6.31 -8.05
N SER A 180 -14.56 -6.65 -8.07
CA SER A 180 -15.57 -5.96 -8.86
C SER A 180 -16.20 -4.79 -8.11
N ILE A 181 -16.72 -3.80 -8.86
CA ILE A 181 -17.51 -2.70 -8.29
C ILE A 181 -18.76 -3.22 -7.55
N ALA A 182 -19.33 -4.34 -8.00
CA ALA A 182 -20.53 -4.93 -7.38
C ALA A 182 -20.22 -5.45 -5.97
N GLU A 183 -19.08 -6.13 -5.77
CA GLU A 183 -18.62 -6.63 -4.47
C GLU A 183 -18.32 -5.49 -3.49
N VAL A 184 -17.65 -4.44 -3.98
CA VAL A 184 -17.30 -3.27 -3.16
C VAL A 184 -18.55 -2.53 -2.70
N VAL A 185 -19.52 -2.29 -3.59
CA VAL A 185 -20.78 -1.62 -3.26
C VAL A 185 -21.64 -2.49 -2.36
N ALA A 186 -21.72 -3.81 -2.62
CA ALA A 186 -22.48 -4.74 -1.77
C ALA A 186 -21.93 -4.76 -0.34
N ALA A 187 -20.60 -4.85 -0.16
CA ALA A 187 -19.97 -4.80 1.15
C ALA A 187 -20.34 -3.53 1.95
N HIS A 188 -20.39 -2.40 1.26
CA HIS A 188 -20.76 -1.12 1.86
C HIS A 188 -22.25 -1.07 2.25
N ILE A 189 -23.15 -1.49 1.37
CA ILE A 189 -24.61 -1.51 1.65
C ILE A 189 -24.94 -2.48 2.78
N GLU A 190 -24.23 -3.61 2.86
CA GLU A 190 -24.33 -4.57 3.97
C GLU A 190 -23.79 -4.01 5.29
N GLY A 191 -23.04 -2.91 5.28
CA GLY A 191 -22.35 -2.35 6.44
C GLY A 191 -21.32 -3.32 7.01
N ARG A 192 -20.54 -3.95 6.14
CA ARG A 192 -19.63 -5.04 6.48
C ARG A 192 -18.55 -4.57 7.47
N LYS A 193 -18.42 -5.28 8.59
CA LYS A 193 -17.45 -4.98 9.67
C LYS A 193 -16.38 -6.06 9.81
N VAL A 194 -16.62 -7.24 9.27
CA VAL A 194 -15.72 -8.39 9.25
C VAL A 194 -15.71 -8.99 7.85
N HIS A 195 -14.67 -9.74 7.54
CA HIS A 195 -14.53 -10.34 6.21
C HIS A 195 -15.60 -11.41 5.94
N SER A 196 -15.94 -11.57 4.66
CA SER A 196 -16.90 -12.58 4.21
C SER A 196 -16.27 -13.97 4.17
N LEU A 197 -17.12 -15.01 4.12
CA LEU A 197 -16.64 -16.37 3.83
C LEU A 197 -15.92 -16.44 2.48
N THR A 198 -16.40 -15.70 1.47
CA THR A 198 -15.76 -15.63 0.16
C THR A 198 -14.33 -15.14 0.29
N SER A 199 -14.08 -13.98 0.95
CA SER A 199 -12.74 -13.44 1.16
C SER A 199 -11.85 -14.40 1.94
N ALA A 200 -12.39 -15.12 2.93
CA ALA A 200 -11.63 -16.13 3.66
C ALA A 200 -11.24 -17.33 2.78
N ILE A 201 -12.16 -17.82 1.93
CA ILE A 201 -11.85 -18.90 0.99
C ILE A 201 -10.79 -18.45 -0.03
N GLU A 202 -10.96 -17.28 -0.63
CA GLU A 202 -10.02 -16.72 -1.59
C GLU A 202 -8.62 -16.63 -0.98
N HIS A 203 -8.49 -15.98 0.17
CA HIS A 203 -7.21 -15.78 0.83
C HIS A 203 -6.55 -17.09 1.29
N PHE A 204 -7.28 -18.00 1.93
CA PHE A 204 -6.68 -19.22 2.47
C PHE A 204 -6.53 -20.33 1.44
N ALA A 205 -7.36 -20.36 0.39
CA ALA A 205 -7.37 -21.47 -0.55
C ALA A 205 -6.79 -21.14 -1.93
N LEU A 206 -7.00 -19.92 -2.45
CA LEU A 206 -6.64 -19.55 -3.81
C LEU A 206 -5.32 -18.78 -3.92
N THR A 207 -4.64 -18.53 -2.81
CA THR A 207 -3.33 -17.87 -2.82
C THR A 207 -2.25 -18.77 -3.40
N THR A 208 -1.29 -18.13 -4.05
CA THR A 208 -0.10 -18.71 -4.66
C THR A 208 1.14 -18.51 -3.78
N HIS A 209 2.35 -18.68 -4.33
CA HIS A 209 3.58 -18.27 -3.64
C HIS A 209 3.68 -16.73 -3.56
N ASN A 210 4.56 -16.22 -2.70
CA ASN A 210 4.84 -14.79 -2.57
C ASN A 210 6.29 -14.49 -3.01
N ASP A 211 6.60 -14.80 -4.27
CA ASP A 211 7.91 -14.60 -4.89
C ASP A 211 7.74 -13.71 -6.14
N PRO A 212 7.93 -12.37 -6.01
CA PRO A 212 7.68 -11.43 -7.11
C PRO A 212 8.49 -11.74 -8.38
N PRO A 213 9.79 -12.04 -8.35
CA PRO A 213 10.54 -12.46 -9.53
C PRO A 213 9.88 -13.59 -10.32
N ARG A 214 9.41 -14.64 -9.65
CA ARG A 214 8.71 -15.75 -10.31
C ARG A 214 7.40 -15.32 -10.97
N HIS A 215 6.64 -14.43 -10.32
CA HIS A 215 5.42 -13.87 -10.92
C HIS A 215 5.73 -13.07 -12.18
N TRP A 216 6.79 -12.26 -12.17
CA TRP A 216 7.23 -11.47 -13.32
C TRP A 216 7.69 -12.35 -14.49
N GLU A 217 8.19 -13.55 -14.23
CA GLU A 217 8.55 -14.57 -15.22
C GLU A 217 7.32 -15.34 -15.76
N GLY A 218 6.11 -15.08 -15.24
CA GLY A 218 4.90 -15.79 -15.60
C GLY A 218 4.72 -17.15 -14.91
N ASN A 219 5.49 -17.42 -13.88
CA ASN A 219 5.45 -18.66 -13.10
C ASN A 219 4.77 -18.45 -11.74
N SER A 220 3.46 -18.17 -11.76
CA SER A 220 2.69 -17.83 -10.56
C SER A 220 2.15 -19.04 -9.80
N PHE A 221 2.17 -20.24 -10.38
CA PHE A 221 1.57 -21.44 -9.79
C PHE A 221 2.59 -22.54 -9.62
N ASP A 222 2.60 -23.20 -8.46
CA ASP A 222 3.37 -24.41 -8.25
C ASP A 222 2.63 -25.63 -8.83
N ASP A 223 3.37 -26.66 -9.23
CA ASP A 223 2.80 -27.91 -9.81
C ASP A 223 1.73 -28.57 -8.93
N THR A 224 1.76 -28.31 -7.64
CA THR A 224 0.84 -28.87 -6.64
C THR A 224 -0.37 -27.98 -6.36
N TYR A 225 -0.46 -26.79 -6.98
CA TYR A 225 -1.45 -25.76 -6.65
C TYR A 225 -2.89 -26.30 -6.69
N GLU A 226 -3.31 -26.89 -7.82
CA GLU A 226 -4.68 -27.40 -7.99
C GLU A 226 -5.06 -28.46 -6.96
N ASN A 227 -4.14 -29.37 -6.64
CA ASN A 227 -4.37 -30.39 -5.64
C ASN A 227 -4.46 -29.80 -4.22
N ALA A 228 -3.74 -28.72 -3.95
CA ALA A 228 -3.76 -28.04 -2.67
C ALA A 228 -5.06 -27.24 -2.46
N VAL A 229 -5.62 -26.62 -3.50
CA VAL A 229 -6.83 -25.79 -3.42
C VAL A 229 -7.99 -26.56 -2.78
N LEU A 230 -8.25 -27.80 -3.19
CA LEU A 230 -9.37 -28.61 -2.65
C LEU A 230 -9.28 -28.84 -1.14
N SER A 231 -8.07 -29.09 -0.63
CA SER A 231 -7.85 -29.25 0.81
C SER A 231 -7.90 -27.92 1.55
N ARG A 232 -7.36 -26.86 0.97
CA ARG A 232 -7.32 -25.50 1.54
C ARG A 232 -8.73 -24.91 1.68
N ILE A 233 -9.66 -25.14 0.72
CA ILE A 233 -11.06 -24.69 0.84
C ILE A 233 -11.70 -25.23 2.11
N LYS A 234 -11.51 -26.53 2.43
CA LYS A 234 -12.07 -27.11 3.65
C LYS A 234 -11.51 -26.44 4.91
N LEU A 235 -10.20 -26.19 4.93
CA LEU A 235 -9.53 -25.51 6.04
C LEU A 235 -9.98 -24.04 6.16
N ALA A 236 -10.18 -23.35 5.05
CA ALA A 236 -10.70 -21.98 5.03
C ALA A 236 -12.08 -21.88 5.65
N VAL A 237 -13.00 -22.78 5.28
CA VAL A 237 -14.35 -22.85 5.86
C VAL A 237 -14.27 -23.13 7.36
N GLN A 238 -13.46 -24.09 7.79
CA GLN A 238 -13.28 -24.41 9.21
C GLN A 238 -12.71 -23.23 10.00
N ALA A 239 -11.71 -22.52 9.44
CA ALA A 239 -11.12 -21.34 10.06
C ALA A 239 -12.15 -20.21 10.20
N TRP A 240 -12.97 -19.98 9.17
CA TRP A 240 -14.03 -18.98 9.19
C TRP A 240 -15.13 -19.31 10.22
N GLU A 241 -15.61 -20.55 10.25
CA GLU A 241 -16.57 -21.02 11.25
C GLU A 241 -16.01 -20.93 12.68
N GLY A 242 -14.72 -21.30 12.84
CA GLY A 242 -14.00 -21.20 14.11
C GLY A 242 -13.85 -19.76 14.61
N GLY A 243 -13.82 -18.79 13.71
CA GLY A 243 -13.77 -17.34 14.01
C GLY A 243 -15.06 -16.79 14.61
N LYS A 244 -16.18 -17.54 14.55
CA LYS A 244 -17.48 -17.21 15.19
C LYS A 244 -17.97 -15.79 14.89
N GLY A 245 -17.75 -15.29 13.68
CA GLY A 245 -18.13 -13.94 13.26
C GLY A 245 -17.18 -12.84 13.75
N GLY A 246 -16.01 -13.19 14.29
CA GLY A 246 -14.93 -12.26 14.60
C GLY A 246 -14.15 -11.87 13.35
N TYR A 247 -13.25 -10.89 13.52
CA TYR A 247 -12.33 -10.48 12.47
C TYR A 247 -11.31 -11.59 12.18
N ILE A 248 -11.11 -11.88 10.90
CA ILE A 248 -10.08 -12.78 10.39
C ILE A 248 -9.24 -11.94 9.42
N ASP A 249 -7.93 -11.93 9.61
CA ASP A 249 -7.00 -11.12 8.81
C ASP A 249 -6.79 -11.77 7.43
N VAL A 250 -7.40 -11.20 6.41
CA VAL A 250 -7.35 -11.66 5.01
C VAL A 250 -7.39 -10.47 4.05
N HIS A 251 -6.88 -10.63 2.84
CA HIS A 251 -7.14 -9.68 1.77
C HIS A 251 -8.60 -9.82 1.30
N ALA A 252 -9.36 -8.75 1.42
CA ALA A 252 -10.73 -8.68 0.92
C ALA A 252 -10.78 -8.17 -0.52
N TRP A 253 -9.73 -7.44 -0.94
CA TRP A 253 -9.70 -6.73 -2.22
C TRP A 253 -8.40 -6.99 -2.97
N GLN A 254 -8.54 -7.31 -4.27
CA GLN A 254 -7.45 -7.58 -5.19
C GLN A 254 -7.48 -6.57 -6.34
N PHE A 255 -6.37 -5.85 -6.51
CA PHE A 255 -6.25 -4.80 -7.52
C PHE A 255 -5.02 -4.99 -8.40
N THR A 256 -5.12 -4.44 -9.61
CA THR A 256 -4.00 -3.97 -10.42
C THR A 256 -4.05 -2.44 -10.43
N PRO A 257 -2.99 -1.73 -10.86
CA PRO A 257 -3.05 -0.27 -11.00
C PRO A 257 -4.25 0.22 -11.80
N THR A 258 -4.52 -0.41 -12.93
CA THR A 258 -5.65 -0.07 -13.82
C THR A 258 -6.99 -0.28 -13.13
N THR A 259 -7.22 -1.45 -12.52
CA THR A 259 -8.51 -1.76 -11.89
C THR A 259 -8.75 -0.93 -10.63
N PHE A 260 -7.70 -0.58 -9.89
CA PHE A 260 -7.79 0.35 -8.76
C PHE A 260 -8.20 1.75 -9.22
N ARG A 261 -7.54 2.31 -10.25
CA ARG A 261 -7.90 3.63 -10.83
C ARG A 261 -9.36 3.64 -11.30
N GLU A 262 -9.80 2.60 -12.00
CA GLU A 262 -11.18 2.49 -12.45
C GLU A 262 -12.16 2.41 -11.30
N MET A 263 -11.85 1.64 -10.25
CA MET A 263 -12.67 1.50 -9.05
C MET A 263 -12.89 2.87 -8.39
N ILE A 264 -11.81 3.59 -8.05
CA ILE A 264 -11.89 4.92 -7.44
C ILE A 264 -12.69 5.89 -8.34
N THR A 265 -12.43 5.89 -9.65
CA THR A 265 -13.13 6.77 -10.59
C THR A 265 -14.64 6.49 -10.62
N ARG A 266 -15.04 5.23 -10.62
CA ARG A 266 -16.45 4.82 -10.62
C ARG A 266 -17.13 5.20 -9.31
N LEU A 267 -16.50 4.90 -8.18
CA LEU A 267 -17.05 5.23 -6.85
C LEU A 267 -17.21 6.75 -6.65
N CYS A 268 -16.25 7.55 -7.12
CA CYS A 268 -16.33 9.00 -7.09
C CYS A 268 -17.50 9.52 -7.97
N LYS A 269 -17.63 9.02 -9.21
CA LYS A 269 -18.75 9.40 -10.11
C LYS A 269 -20.13 8.99 -9.57
N LEU A 270 -20.19 7.93 -8.79
CA LEU A 270 -21.42 7.49 -8.12
C LEU A 270 -21.68 8.18 -6.79
N ASN A 271 -20.82 9.13 -6.39
CA ASN A 271 -20.86 9.84 -5.11
C ASN A 271 -20.79 8.94 -3.87
N TYR A 272 -20.17 7.75 -3.97
CA TYR A 272 -19.88 6.91 -2.82
C TYR A 272 -18.68 7.43 -2.01
N ILE A 273 -17.73 8.08 -2.66
CA ILE A 273 -16.53 8.63 -2.04
C ILE A 273 -16.25 10.07 -2.50
N GLY A 274 -15.59 10.85 -1.62
CA GLY A 274 -15.18 12.23 -1.92
C GLY A 274 -13.71 12.36 -2.37
N LEU A 275 -12.94 11.26 -2.39
CA LEU A 275 -11.56 11.26 -2.85
C LEU A 275 -11.49 11.03 -4.36
N VAL A 276 -10.55 11.71 -5.04
CA VAL A 276 -10.31 11.54 -6.47
C VAL A 276 -8.93 10.91 -6.69
N ALA A 277 -8.81 10.00 -7.66
CA ALA A 277 -7.53 9.44 -8.06
C ALA A 277 -6.73 10.52 -8.79
N GLU A 278 -5.71 11.09 -8.12
CA GLU A 278 -4.79 12.06 -8.70
C GLU A 278 -3.71 11.33 -9.51
N GLU A 279 -3.05 10.37 -8.88
CA GLU A 279 -2.02 9.53 -9.50
C GLU A 279 -2.25 8.07 -9.14
N VAL A 280 -1.99 7.18 -10.09
CA VAL A 280 -1.87 5.74 -9.86
C VAL A 280 -0.76 5.26 -10.78
N HIS A 281 0.30 4.72 -10.21
CA HIS A 281 1.50 4.31 -10.94
C HIS A 281 1.47 2.82 -11.23
N GLU A 282 2.12 2.41 -12.31
CA GLU A 282 2.32 0.99 -12.62
C GLU A 282 3.33 0.37 -11.65
N THR A 283 3.17 -0.93 -11.43
CA THR A 283 4.08 -1.71 -10.59
C THR A 283 5.47 -1.75 -11.20
N ALA A 284 6.48 -1.35 -10.43
CA ALA A 284 7.86 -1.39 -10.88
C ALA A 284 8.33 -2.82 -11.14
N LEU A 285 9.18 -3.02 -12.13
CA LEU A 285 9.74 -4.33 -12.47
C LEU A 285 10.37 -4.99 -11.22
N GLY A 286 9.98 -6.23 -10.95
CA GLY A 286 10.46 -6.99 -9.80
C GLY A 286 9.76 -6.67 -8.48
N SER A 287 8.86 -5.66 -8.43
CA SER A 287 8.02 -5.34 -7.27
C SER A 287 6.73 -6.17 -7.26
N ASN A 288 6.10 -6.26 -6.10
CA ASN A 288 4.78 -6.84 -5.90
C ASN A 288 3.74 -5.79 -5.46
N GLU A 289 4.08 -4.51 -5.55
CA GLU A 289 3.23 -3.42 -5.09
C GLU A 289 3.23 -2.25 -6.09
N PHE A 290 2.14 -1.53 -6.11
CA PHE A 290 2.00 -0.27 -6.83
C PHE A 290 1.63 0.86 -5.87
N THR A 291 1.75 2.08 -6.35
CA THR A 291 1.47 3.27 -5.56
C THR A 291 0.34 4.10 -6.13
N ALA A 292 -0.39 4.80 -5.26
CA ALA A 292 -1.44 5.71 -5.66
C ALA A 292 -1.52 6.93 -4.73
N ILE A 293 -1.99 8.06 -5.27
CA ILE A 293 -2.32 9.26 -4.52
C ILE A 293 -3.79 9.57 -4.79
N LEU A 294 -4.58 9.59 -3.72
CA LEU A 294 -5.97 10.07 -3.76
C LEU A 294 -6.03 11.44 -3.10
N ARG A 295 -6.64 12.41 -3.79
CA ARG A 295 -6.74 13.79 -3.31
C ARG A 295 -8.13 14.09 -2.77
N LYS A 296 -8.21 14.76 -1.61
CA LYS A 296 -9.42 15.43 -1.18
C LYS A 296 -9.54 16.77 -1.90
N PRO A 297 -10.56 16.98 -2.77
CA PRO A 297 -10.72 18.23 -3.46
C PRO A 297 -10.89 19.41 -2.49
N LYS A 298 -10.33 20.56 -2.83
CA LYS A 298 -10.66 21.82 -2.13
C LYS A 298 -12.11 22.19 -2.44
N GLN A 299 -12.90 22.46 -1.42
CA GLN A 299 -14.22 23.04 -1.63
C GLN A 299 -14.03 24.43 -2.27
N HIS A 300 -14.47 24.60 -3.51
CA HIS A 300 -14.55 25.91 -4.11
C HIS A 300 -15.60 26.65 -3.33
N SER A 301 -15.21 27.77 -2.69
CA SER A 301 -16.17 28.76 -2.17
C SER A 301 -17.03 29.15 -3.35
N VAL A 302 -18.29 28.72 -3.37
CA VAL A 302 -19.29 29.27 -4.31
C VAL A 302 -19.43 30.71 -3.92
N ILE A 303 -18.73 31.59 -4.64
CA ILE A 303 -19.00 33.01 -4.56
C ILE A 303 -20.40 33.16 -5.20
N THR A 304 -21.42 33.16 -4.36
CA THR A 304 -22.76 33.56 -4.76
C THR A 304 -22.68 35.04 -5.20
N ALA A 305 -22.77 35.25 -6.51
CA ALA A 305 -22.93 36.56 -7.13
C ALA A 305 -24.32 37.08 -6.85
#